data_7c0057454fce197883a00f7aa1241231
#
_entry.id   7c0057454fce197883a00f7aa1241231
#
_cell.length_a   1.000
_cell.length_b   1.000
_cell.length_c   1.000
_cell.angle_alpha   90.00
_cell.angle_beta   90.00
_cell.angle_gamma   90.00
#
_symmetry.space_group_name_H-M   'P 1'
#
loop_
_entity.id
_entity.type
_entity.pdbx_description
1 polymer ?
#
loop_
_entity_poly.entity_id
_entity_poly.type
_entity_poly.pdbx_seq_one_letter_code
_entity_poly.pdbx_strand_id
1 'polypeptide(L)' 'MYLSVWENNARAQAFYRRYGFEHVGEHKFMVGNTADRDFIWRFDLS' A
#
# COMPACT_ATOMS: atom_id res chain seq x y z
N MET A 1 -4.51 5.43 -11.24
CA MET A 1 -4.78 5.85 -9.86
C MET A 1 -3.82 5.16 -8.91
N TYR A 2 -3.20 5.93 -8.04
CA TYR A 2 -2.27 5.40 -7.03
C TYR A 2 -2.81 5.65 -5.65
N LEU A 3 -2.54 4.73 -4.73
CA LEU A 3 -2.85 4.93 -3.32
C LEU A 3 -1.78 4.27 -2.46
N SER A 4 -1.68 4.68 -1.22
CA SER A 4 -0.76 4.08 -0.27
C SER A 4 -1.55 3.45 0.87
N VAL A 5 -1.07 2.29 1.33
CA VAL A 5 -1.72 1.53 2.40
C VAL A 5 -0.65 1.12 3.41
N TRP A 6 -0.95 1.33 4.69
CA TRP A 6 -0.05 0.95 5.77
C TRP A 6 0.18 -0.56 5.77
N GLU A 7 1.42 -0.98 6.01
CA GLU A 7 1.80 -2.39 5.92
C GLU A 7 1.02 -3.30 6.89
N ASN A 8 0.60 -2.76 8.02
CA ASN A 8 -0.13 -3.54 9.02
C ASN A 8 -1.63 -3.60 8.73
N ASN A 9 -2.09 -2.95 7.68
CA ASN A 9 -3.50 -2.96 7.30
C ASN A 9 -3.75 -4.07 6.27
N ALA A 10 -3.65 -5.32 6.73
CA ALA A 10 -3.78 -6.48 5.86
C ALA A 10 -5.17 -6.57 5.22
N ARG A 11 -6.19 -6.10 5.94
CA ARG A 11 -7.57 -6.10 5.43
C ARG A 11 -7.69 -5.19 4.20
N ALA A 12 -7.14 -3.99 4.26
CA ALA A 12 -7.18 -3.08 3.14
C ALA A 12 -6.37 -3.61 1.96
N GLN A 13 -5.22 -4.22 2.24
CA GLN A 13 -4.39 -4.80 1.18
C GLN A 13 -5.14 -5.92 0.46
N ALA A 14 -5.81 -6.79 1.19
CA ALA A 14 -6.61 -7.85 0.59
C ALA A 14 -7.74 -7.28 -0.25
N PHE A 15 -8.38 -6.22 0.24
CA PHE A 15 -9.46 -5.54 -0.46
C PHE A 15 -8.98 -4.99 -1.80
N TYR A 16 -7.87 -4.27 -1.79
CA TYR A 16 -7.36 -3.65 -3.02
C TYR A 16 -6.88 -4.68 -4.02
N ARG A 17 -6.25 -5.74 -3.54
CA ARG A 17 -5.82 -6.84 -4.40
C ARG A 17 -7.03 -7.48 -5.10
N ARG A 18 -8.12 -7.62 -4.37
CA ARG A 18 -9.34 -8.22 -4.89
C ARG A 18 -9.98 -7.36 -5.97
N TYR A 19 -9.83 -6.04 -5.86
CA TYR A 19 -10.37 -5.09 -6.84
C TYR A 19 -9.47 -4.92 -8.06
N GLY A 20 -8.35 -5.59 -8.11
CA GLY A 20 -7.47 -5.52 -9.26
C GLY A 20 -6.34 -4.52 -9.13
N PHE A 21 -6.12 -3.98 -7.94
CA PHE A 21 -4.97 -3.13 -7.69
C PHE A 21 -3.69 -3.95 -7.72
N GLU A 22 -2.62 -3.34 -8.19
CA GLU A 22 -1.31 -3.96 -8.27
C GLU A 22 -0.38 -3.30 -7.27
N HIS A 23 0.36 -4.12 -6.52
CA HIS A 23 1.38 -3.63 -5.60
C HIS A 23 2.62 -3.27 -6.42
N VAL A 24 2.90 -1.98 -6.55
CA VAL A 24 3.96 -1.50 -7.44
C VAL A 24 5.17 -0.94 -6.70
N GLY A 25 5.07 -0.74 -5.39
CA GLY A 25 6.20 -0.22 -4.64
C GLY A 25 5.90 -0.11 -3.16
N GLU A 26 6.86 0.45 -2.44
CA GLU A 26 6.71 0.68 -1.00
C GLU A 26 7.49 1.92 -0.60
N HIS A 27 7.06 2.53 0.48
CA HIS A 27 7.69 3.72 1.01
C HIS A 27 7.96 3.52 2.51
N LYS A 28 9.18 3.79 2.94
CA LYS A 28 9.57 3.68 4.35
C LYS A 28 9.56 5.05 5.01
N PHE A 29 9.02 5.10 6.22
CA PHE A 29 9.13 6.27 7.06
C PHE A 29 9.82 5.94 8.35
N MET A 30 10.59 6.88 8.87
CA MET A 30 11.15 6.79 10.22
C MET A 30 10.44 7.81 11.09
N VAL A 31 9.72 7.31 12.10
CA VAL A 31 9.05 8.17 13.08
C VAL A 31 9.65 7.86 14.44
N GLY A 32 10.56 8.70 14.90
CA GLY A 32 11.29 8.44 16.14
C GLY A 32 12.12 7.17 16.00
N ASN A 33 11.89 6.21 16.89
CA ASN A 33 12.58 4.91 16.87
C ASN A 33 11.80 3.83 16.12
N THR A 34 10.67 4.21 15.50
CA THR A 34 9.80 3.25 14.82
C THR A 34 9.92 3.43 13.31
N ALA A 35 10.11 2.32 12.61
CA ALA A 35 10.11 2.33 11.16
C ALA A 35 8.73 1.85 10.68
N ASP A 36 8.05 2.71 9.95
CA ASP A 36 6.77 2.37 9.33
C ASP A 36 6.95 2.23 7.83
N ARG A 37 6.10 1.45 7.22
CA ARG A 37 6.16 1.20 5.80
C ARG A 37 4.77 1.28 5.20
N ASP A 38 4.65 1.97 4.07
CA ASP A 38 3.42 2.01 3.29
C ASP A 38 3.66 1.29 1.96
N PHE A 39 2.69 0.52 1.54
CA PHE A 39 2.71 -0.13 0.23
C PHE A 39 1.97 0.75 -0.77
N ILE A 40 2.56 0.92 -1.94
CA ILE A 40 1.97 1.71 -3.01
C ILE A 40 1.25 0.76 -3.96
N TRP A 41 -0.03 1.05 -4.19
CA TRP A 41 -0.87 0.25 -5.07
C TRP A 41 -1.32 1.10 -6.25
N ARG A 42 -1.45 0.47 -7.37
CA ARG A 42 -1.87 1.13 -8.61
C ARG A 42 -3.08 0.42 -9.19
N PHE A 43 -4.05 1.20 -9.63
CA PHE A 43 -5.20 0.68 -10.38
C PHE A 43 -5.23 1.34 -11.74
N ASP A 44 -5.31 0.53 -12.78
CA ASP A 44 -5.33 0.98 -14.15
C ASP A 44 -6.77 0.87 -14.68
N LEU A 45 -7.31 2.02 -15.11
CA LEU A 45 -8.68 2.11 -15.58
C LEU A 45 -8.82 1.86 -17.07
N SER A 46 -7.79 1.41 -17.73
CA SER A 46 -7.83 1.19 -19.17
C SER A 46 -8.74 0.03 -19.59
#